data_0c4ee1c34b5be1d70ef11aa27b3f0df4
#
_entry.id   0c4ee1c34b5be1d70ef11aa27b3f0df4
#
_cell.length_a   1.000
_cell.length_b   1.000
_cell.length_c   1.000
_cell.angle_alpha   90.00
_cell.angle_beta   90.00
_cell.angle_gamma   90.00
#
_symmetry.space_group_name_H-M   'P 1'
#
loop_
_entity.id
_entity.type
_entity.pdbx_description
1 polymer ?
#
loop_
_entity_poly.entity_id
_entity_poly.type
_entity_poly.pdbx_seq_one_letter_code
_entity_poly.pdbx_strand_id
1 'polypeptide(L)'
;MTKKISFNAFEMNCIAHQSPGLWRHPQDRSVEYKDLEYWTDLAQILERGFFDGIFIADVLGIYDVYHQSAEHALTGAVQVPVNDPLQIVPAMAAVTKHLGFGVTTSISFEHPYPFARRISTL
;
A
#
# COMPACT_ATOMS: atom_id res chain seq x y z
N MET A 1 -1.09 -30.42 16.28
CA MET A 1 -1.30 -29.00 15.91
C MET A 1 -1.65 -28.95 14.44
N THR A 2 -2.82 -28.50 14.08
CA THR A 2 -3.19 -28.25 12.67
C THR A 2 -2.41 -27.02 12.20
N LYS A 3 -1.63 -27.19 11.13
CA LYS A 3 -0.95 -26.05 10.48
C LYS A 3 -2.01 -25.17 9.84
N LYS A 4 -1.96 -23.87 10.13
CA LYS A 4 -2.79 -22.85 9.47
C LYS A 4 -1.96 -22.17 8.38
N ILE A 5 -2.60 -21.85 7.26
CA ILE A 5 -2.01 -21.01 6.21
C ILE A 5 -2.66 -19.63 6.37
N SER A 6 -1.84 -18.59 6.43
CA SER A 6 -2.32 -17.20 6.45
C SER A 6 -2.19 -16.60 5.07
N PHE A 7 -3.23 -15.89 4.63
CA PHE A 7 -3.26 -15.18 3.36
C PHE A 7 -3.23 -13.68 3.60
N ASN A 8 -2.24 -13.03 3.00
CA ASN A 8 -2.15 -11.57 3.03
C ASN A 8 -2.23 -11.04 1.60
N ALA A 9 -3.04 -10.01 1.40
CA ALA A 9 -3.00 -9.23 0.19
C ALA A 9 -1.73 -8.38 0.17
N PHE A 10 -1.30 -7.98 -1.02
CA PHE A 10 -0.14 -7.13 -1.20
C PHE A 10 -0.53 -5.94 -2.09
N GLU A 11 -0.21 -4.72 -1.65
CA GLU A 11 -0.53 -3.50 -2.36
C GLU A 11 0.52 -2.41 -2.08
N MET A 12 0.46 -1.32 -2.83
CA MET A 12 1.20 -0.08 -2.57
C MET A 12 0.27 1.12 -2.66
N ASN A 13 0.54 2.16 -1.89
CA ASN A 13 -0.24 3.40 -1.94
C ASN A 13 0.19 4.27 -3.15
N CYS A 14 0.09 3.69 -4.35
CA CYS A 14 0.45 4.31 -5.62
C CYS A 14 -0.30 3.65 -6.78
N ILE A 15 -0.08 4.17 -7.98
CA ILE A 15 -0.56 3.53 -9.22
C ILE A 15 0.39 2.40 -9.62
N ALA A 16 -0.17 1.31 -10.15
CA ALA A 16 0.55 0.32 -10.96
C ALA A 16 1.69 -0.42 -10.26
N HIS A 17 1.49 -0.82 -9.00
CA HIS A 17 2.47 -1.71 -8.38
C HIS A 17 2.60 -3.02 -9.14
N GLN A 18 3.83 -3.40 -9.50
CA GLN A 18 4.21 -4.63 -10.24
C GLN A 18 3.58 -4.84 -11.62
N SER A 19 2.66 -3.98 -12.05
CA SER A 19 1.98 -4.12 -13.34
C SER A 19 1.95 -2.77 -14.07
N PRO A 20 3.12 -2.25 -14.49
CA PRO A 20 3.22 -0.96 -15.15
C PRO A 20 2.28 -0.88 -16.36
N GLY A 21 1.44 0.16 -16.39
CA GLY A 21 0.51 0.40 -17.47
C GLY A 21 -0.86 -0.27 -17.35
N LEU A 22 -1.06 -1.23 -16.43
CA LEU A 22 -2.38 -1.83 -16.20
C LEU A 22 -3.40 -0.86 -15.63
N TRP A 23 -2.99 0.20 -14.98
CA TRP A 23 -3.86 1.29 -14.52
C TRP A 23 -4.67 1.95 -15.66
N ARG A 24 -4.28 1.71 -16.92
CA ARG A 24 -5.02 2.15 -18.12
C ARG A 24 -6.17 1.21 -18.48
N HIS A 25 -6.27 0.04 -17.84
CA HIS A 25 -7.37 -0.87 -18.11
C HIS A 25 -8.69 -0.28 -17.62
N PRO A 26 -9.79 -0.36 -18.41
CA PRO A 26 -11.06 0.29 -18.05
C PRO A 26 -11.68 -0.17 -16.71
N GLN A 27 -11.29 -1.33 -16.21
CA GLN A 27 -11.79 -1.88 -14.94
C GLN A 27 -10.80 -1.68 -13.78
N ASP A 28 -9.63 -1.10 -14.03
CA ASP A 28 -8.65 -0.83 -12.98
C ASP A 28 -9.06 0.40 -12.18
N ARG A 29 -9.02 0.27 -10.86
CA ARG A 29 -9.34 1.35 -9.92
C ARG A 29 -8.11 1.91 -9.21
N SER A 30 -6.91 1.45 -9.53
CA SER A 30 -5.69 1.88 -8.85
C SER A 30 -5.41 3.38 -8.94
N VAL A 31 -5.99 4.08 -9.93
CA VAL A 31 -5.94 5.55 -10.04
C VAL A 31 -6.68 6.26 -8.89
N GLU A 32 -7.58 5.55 -8.21
CA GLU A 32 -8.33 6.04 -7.04
C GLU A 32 -7.54 5.91 -5.73
N TYR A 33 -6.29 5.46 -5.77
CA TYR A 33 -5.45 5.25 -4.59
C TYR A 33 -5.35 6.48 -3.65
N LYS A 34 -5.71 7.66 -4.12
CA LYS A 34 -5.77 8.90 -3.32
C LYS A 34 -7.05 9.02 -2.50
N ASP A 35 -8.07 8.24 -2.81
CA ASP A 35 -9.38 8.33 -2.21
C ASP A 35 -9.54 7.29 -1.10
N LEU A 36 -9.98 7.71 0.08
CA LEU A 36 -10.15 6.81 1.22
C LEU A 36 -11.18 5.72 0.94
N GLU A 37 -12.20 6.00 0.12
CA GLU A 37 -13.21 5.03 -0.27
C GLU A 37 -12.59 3.82 -0.97
N TYR A 38 -11.63 4.02 -1.86
CA TYR A 38 -10.88 2.92 -2.50
C TYR A 38 -10.28 1.97 -1.46
N TRP A 39 -9.62 2.50 -0.45
CA TRP A 39 -8.96 1.71 0.59
C TRP A 39 -9.94 1.04 1.55
N THR A 40 -11.01 1.72 1.92
CA THR A 40 -12.05 1.13 2.78
C THR A 40 -12.82 0.03 2.07
N ASP A 41 -13.13 0.19 0.79
CA ASP A 41 -13.73 -0.85 -0.05
C ASP A 41 -12.80 -2.08 -0.14
N LEU A 42 -11.53 -1.86 -0.44
CA LEU A 42 -10.53 -2.93 -0.51
C LEU A 42 -10.45 -3.71 0.81
N ALA A 43 -10.36 -3.00 1.94
CA ALA A 43 -10.30 -3.62 3.25
C ALA A 43 -11.51 -4.51 3.52
N GLN A 44 -12.72 -4.02 3.21
CA GLN A 44 -13.95 -4.79 3.37
C GLN A 44 -14.02 -6.00 2.43
N ILE A 45 -13.53 -5.87 1.20
CA ILE A 45 -13.45 -6.98 0.25
C ILE A 45 -12.52 -8.07 0.78
N LEU A 46 -11.35 -7.70 1.28
CA LEU A 46 -10.37 -8.63 1.83
C LEU A 46 -10.90 -9.35 3.08
N GLU A 47 -11.55 -8.61 3.98
CA GLU A 47 -12.15 -9.22 5.18
C GLU A 47 -13.27 -10.20 4.81
N ARG A 48 -14.15 -9.86 3.87
CA ARG A 48 -15.17 -10.78 3.34
C ARG A 48 -14.56 -11.99 2.64
N GLY A 49 -13.39 -11.82 2.02
CA GLY A 49 -12.62 -12.89 1.39
C GLY A 49 -11.81 -13.74 2.36
N PHE A 50 -11.93 -13.51 3.67
CA PHE A 50 -11.19 -14.22 4.72
C PHE A 50 -9.67 -14.09 4.62
N PHE A 51 -9.18 -12.96 4.13
CA PHE A 51 -7.76 -12.64 4.25
C PHE A 51 -7.41 -12.34 5.71
N ASP A 52 -6.24 -12.80 6.14
CA ASP A 52 -5.72 -12.53 7.49
C ASP A 52 -5.18 -11.10 7.60
N GLY A 53 -4.71 -10.54 6.48
CA GLY A 53 -4.18 -9.19 6.46
C GLY A 53 -3.95 -8.62 5.06
N ILE A 54 -3.52 -7.37 5.05
CA ILE A 54 -2.96 -6.69 3.88
C ILE A 54 -1.58 -6.15 4.24
N PHE A 55 -0.61 -6.37 3.36
CA PHE A 55 0.70 -5.75 3.43
C PHE A 55 0.78 -4.62 2.41
N ILE A 56 1.02 -3.41 2.89
CA ILE A 56 1.14 -2.21 2.05
C ILE A 56 2.61 -1.82 2.02
N ALA A 57 3.24 -2.06 0.87
CA ALA A 57 4.63 -1.72 0.67
C ALA A 57 4.81 -0.22 0.42
N ASP A 58 5.98 0.27 0.76
CA ASP A 58 6.40 1.64 0.51
C ASP A 58 7.85 1.70 0.06
N VAL A 59 8.16 2.63 -0.82
CA VAL A 59 9.50 2.90 -1.34
C VAL A 59 9.66 4.40 -1.52
N LEU A 60 10.66 4.98 -0.84
CA LEU A 60 10.98 6.41 -0.92
C LEU A 60 11.93 6.74 -2.08
N GLY A 61 11.84 6.01 -3.18
CA GLY A 61 12.71 6.18 -4.33
C GLY A 61 11.96 6.03 -5.65
N ILE A 62 12.56 6.53 -6.71
CA ILE A 62 12.07 6.39 -8.08
C ILE A 62 13.02 5.45 -8.82
N TYR A 63 12.49 4.58 -9.69
CA TYR A 63 13.29 3.73 -10.55
C TYR A 63 14.02 4.56 -11.60
N ASP A 64 15.35 4.48 -11.59
CA ASP A 64 16.25 5.19 -12.51
C ASP A 64 17.23 4.27 -13.26
N VAL A 65 17.09 2.94 -13.05
CA VAL A 65 18.01 1.96 -13.63
C VAL A 65 17.89 1.87 -15.15
N TYR A 66 16.67 1.94 -15.66
CA TYR A 66 16.43 1.88 -17.11
C TYR A 66 16.92 3.16 -17.79
N HIS A 67 17.85 3.01 -18.71
CA HIS A 67 18.56 4.12 -19.36
C HIS A 67 19.22 5.14 -18.41
N GLN A 68 19.50 4.74 -17.18
CA GLN A 68 20.09 5.63 -16.14
C GLN A 68 19.28 6.93 -15.98
N SER A 69 17.95 6.82 -16.04
CA SER A 69 17.04 7.97 -15.99
C SER A 69 15.74 7.60 -15.34
N ALA A 70 15.20 8.50 -14.52
CA ALA A 70 13.88 8.37 -13.94
C ALA A 70 12.73 8.73 -14.91
N GLU A 71 13.04 9.22 -16.11
CA GLU A 71 12.07 9.71 -17.08
C GLU A 71 10.98 8.68 -17.41
N HIS A 72 11.39 7.43 -17.64
CA HIS A 72 10.45 6.36 -17.96
C HIS A 72 9.53 5.99 -16.78
N ALA A 73 10.05 6.05 -15.56
CA ALA A 73 9.24 5.83 -14.37
C ALA A 73 8.22 6.95 -14.17
N LEU A 74 8.63 8.19 -14.38
CA LEU A 74 7.76 9.36 -14.25
C LEU A 74 6.68 9.41 -15.32
N THR A 75 7.05 9.18 -16.59
CA THR A 75 6.09 9.21 -17.69
C THR A 75 5.13 8.03 -17.70
N GLY A 76 5.58 6.87 -17.21
CA GLY A 76 4.79 5.65 -17.11
C GLY A 76 4.01 5.51 -15.79
N ALA A 77 4.14 6.46 -14.85
CA ALA A 77 3.59 6.38 -13.50
C ALA A 77 3.97 5.07 -12.79
N VAL A 78 5.24 4.63 -12.91
CA VAL A 78 5.72 3.38 -12.35
C VAL A 78 6.04 3.59 -10.87
N GLN A 79 5.08 3.26 -10.01
CA GLN A 79 5.16 3.43 -8.54
C GLN A 79 5.50 4.88 -8.12
N VAL A 80 5.05 5.84 -8.90
CA VAL A 80 5.26 7.27 -8.60
C VAL A 80 4.06 8.08 -9.10
N PRO A 81 3.56 9.03 -8.29
CA PRO A 81 3.90 9.24 -6.89
C PRO A 81 3.44 8.10 -5.97
N VAL A 82 4.11 7.91 -4.84
CA VAL A 82 3.70 7.00 -3.76
C VAL A 82 3.34 7.80 -2.52
N ASN A 83 2.23 7.46 -1.87
CA ASN A 83 1.77 8.10 -0.65
C ASN A 83 2.13 7.27 0.58
N ASP A 84 2.25 7.93 1.75
CA ASP A 84 2.52 7.26 3.03
C ASP A 84 1.42 6.26 3.39
N PRO A 85 1.71 4.95 3.46
CA PRO A 85 0.70 3.93 3.73
C PRO A 85 0.16 3.96 5.17
N LEU A 86 0.88 4.55 6.12
CA LEU A 86 0.40 4.65 7.50
C LEU A 86 -0.86 5.51 7.61
N GLN A 87 -1.04 6.48 6.72
CA GLN A 87 -2.15 7.43 6.79
C GLN A 87 -3.51 6.80 6.43
N ILE A 88 -3.52 5.68 5.71
CA ILE A 88 -4.76 5.01 5.30
C ILE A 88 -5.18 3.89 6.25
N VAL A 89 -4.26 3.36 7.07
CA VAL A 89 -4.54 2.25 8.00
C VAL A 89 -5.70 2.54 8.96
N PRO A 90 -5.78 3.72 9.62
CA PRO A 90 -6.90 4.01 10.52
C PRO A 90 -8.26 3.95 9.83
N ALA A 91 -8.37 4.44 8.59
CA ALA A 91 -9.61 4.40 7.83
C ALA A 91 -10.02 2.97 7.47
N MET A 92 -9.08 2.13 7.04
CA MET A 92 -9.31 0.73 6.74
C MET A 92 -9.69 -0.06 8.00
N ALA A 93 -9.01 0.18 9.11
CA ALA A 93 -9.28 -0.45 10.40
C ALA A 93 -10.66 -0.08 10.95
N ALA A 94 -11.13 1.13 10.71
CA ALA A 94 -12.45 1.59 11.17
C ALA A 94 -13.61 0.82 10.52
N VAL A 95 -13.41 0.20 9.35
CA VAL A 95 -14.45 -0.53 8.61
C VAL A 95 -14.28 -2.05 8.64
N THR A 96 -13.27 -2.56 9.36
CA THR A 96 -12.97 -4.00 9.49
C THR A 96 -12.92 -4.41 10.96
N LYS A 97 -12.96 -5.72 11.22
CA LYS A 97 -12.93 -6.28 12.58
C LYS A 97 -11.76 -7.25 12.81
N HIS A 98 -11.30 -7.88 11.76
CA HIS A 98 -10.35 -8.99 11.83
C HIS A 98 -9.14 -8.82 10.92
N LEU A 99 -9.23 -7.94 9.91
CA LEU A 99 -8.15 -7.74 8.96
C LEU A 99 -6.91 -7.14 9.64
N GLY A 100 -5.77 -7.82 9.51
CA GLY A 100 -4.48 -7.30 9.98
C GLY A 100 -3.84 -6.34 8.96
N PHE A 101 -3.01 -5.43 9.45
CA PHE A 101 -2.31 -4.45 8.60
C PHE A 101 -0.81 -4.53 8.81
N GLY A 102 -0.06 -4.79 7.74
CA GLY A 102 1.38 -4.67 7.69
C GLY A 102 1.75 -3.52 6.75
N VAL A 103 2.61 -2.63 7.19
CA VAL A 103 3.06 -1.50 6.37
C VAL A 103 4.58 -1.39 6.40
N THR A 104 5.15 -1.05 5.27
CA THR A 104 6.57 -0.68 5.21
C THR A 104 6.76 0.70 5.81
N THR A 105 7.78 0.83 6.65
CA THR A 105 8.22 2.13 7.17
C THR A 105 9.73 2.19 7.13
N SER A 106 10.29 3.33 6.73
CA SER A 106 11.74 3.51 6.67
C SER A 106 12.25 4.23 7.93
N ILE A 107 12.81 3.46 8.84
CA ILE A 107 13.40 3.99 10.08
C ILE A 107 14.72 4.74 9.84
N SER A 108 15.27 4.69 8.61
CA SER A 108 16.50 5.42 8.26
C SER A 108 16.26 6.92 8.09
N PHE A 109 15.02 7.35 7.86
CA PHE A 109 14.66 8.74 7.58
C PHE A 109 13.88 9.41 8.71
N GLU A 110 13.53 8.65 9.76
CA GLU A 110 12.73 9.18 10.86
C GLU A 110 13.44 9.02 12.20
N HIS A 111 13.28 10.02 13.06
CA HIS A 111 13.75 9.91 14.43
C HIS A 111 12.91 8.89 15.20
N PRO A 112 13.53 8.04 16.04
CA PRO A 112 12.83 6.94 16.73
C PRO A 112 11.64 7.38 17.57
N TYR A 113 11.72 8.52 18.25
CA TYR A 113 10.64 8.99 19.14
C TYR A 113 9.37 9.41 18.39
N PRO A 114 9.43 10.33 17.39
CA PRO A 114 8.24 10.63 16.58
C PRO A 114 7.65 9.41 15.90
N PHE A 115 8.49 8.51 15.40
CA PHE A 115 8.05 7.26 14.79
C PHE A 115 7.28 6.37 15.78
N ALA A 116 7.87 6.11 16.96
CA ALA A 116 7.23 5.29 18.00
C ALA A 116 5.89 5.88 18.44
N ARG A 117 5.82 7.21 18.60
CA ARG A 117 4.59 7.92 18.94
C ARG A 117 3.51 7.75 17.87
N ARG A 118 3.88 7.84 16.60
CA ARG A 118 2.94 7.66 15.48
C ARG A 118 2.39 6.24 15.43
N ILE A 119 3.27 5.23 15.53
CA ILE A 119 2.86 3.81 15.55
C ILE A 119 1.99 3.48 16.77
N SER A 120 2.30 4.01 17.94
CA SER A 120 1.49 3.77 19.14
C SER A 120 0.13 4.49 19.13
N THR A 121 -0.09 5.38 18.16
CA THR A 121 -1.36 6.10 18.00
C THR A 121 -2.31 5.40 17.01
N LEU A 122 -1.75 4.56 16.13
CA LEU A 122 -2.50 3.70 15.21
C LEU A 122 -3.29 2.63 15.97
#